data_2c7198cbb1eddbc3ac1632795d39eb45
#
_entry.id   2c7198cbb1eddbc3ac1632795d39eb45
#
_cell.length_a   1.000
_cell.length_b   1.000
_cell.length_c   1.000
_cell.angle_alpha   90.00
_cell.angle_beta   90.00
_cell.angle_gamma   90.00
#
_symmetry.space_group_name_H-M   'P 1'
#
loop_
_entity.id
_entity.type
_entity.pdbx_description
1 polymer ?
#
loop_
_entity_poly.entity_id
_entity_poly.type
_entity_poly.pdbx_seq_one_letter_code
_entity_poly.pdbx_strand_id
1 'polypeptide(L)' 'MLISGKPYKVWKYEKELEKSLVITTLSEGAITITDVDNMSILDRNYYYKVLVDRHNERQRKLKEQQAISNRKK' A
#
# COMPACT_ATOMS: atom_id res chain seq x y z
N MET A 1 -2.29 -16.81 20.99
CA MET A 1 -3.22 -15.75 20.59
C MET A 1 -3.68 -15.93 19.14
N LEU A 2 -4.94 -15.82 18.89
CA LEU A 2 -5.51 -15.91 17.54
C LEU A 2 -6.06 -14.54 17.11
N ILE A 3 -5.79 -14.16 15.85
CA ILE A 3 -6.34 -12.95 15.23
C ILE A 3 -7.05 -13.38 13.95
N SER A 4 -8.34 -13.08 13.86
CA SER A 4 -9.19 -13.50 12.73
C SER A 4 -9.17 -15.00 12.48
N GLY A 5 -9.09 -15.80 13.58
CA GLY A 5 -9.03 -17.25 13.51
C GLY A 5 -7.67 -17.83 13.16
N LYS A 6 -6.62 -17.00 13.04
CA LYS A 6 -5.27 -17.42 12.68
C LYS A 6 -4.30 -17.21 13.83
N PRO A 7 -3.25 -18.05 13.98
CA PRO A 7 -2.17 -17.76 14.92
C PRO A 7 -1.52 -16.42 14.62
N TYR A 8 -1.10 -15.71 15.67
CA TYR A 8 -0.53 -14.38 15.54
C TYR A 8 0.66 -14.32 14.55
N LYS A 9 1.55 -15.33 14.60
CA LYS A 9 2.72 -15.37 13.72
C LYS A 9 2.33 -15.44 12.24
N VAL A 10 1.31 -16.23 11.91
CA VAL A 10 0.82 -16.37 10.54
C VAL A 10 0.16 -15.07 10.08
N TRP A 11 -0.67 -14.47 10.93
CA TRP A 11 -1.30 -13.19 10.65
C TRP A 11 -0.27 -12.10 10.39
N LYS A 12 0.75 -11.99 11.23
CA LYS A 12 1.83 -11.01 11.08
C LYS A 12 2.58 -11.20 9.76
N TYR A 13 2.88 -12.44 9.41
CA TYR A 13 3.56 -12.78 8.16
C TYR A 13 2.74 -12.35 6.95
N GLU A 14 1.43 -12.64 6.95
CA GLU A 14 0.53 -12.23 5.88
C GLU A 14 0.47 -10.70 5.74
N LYS A 15 0.45 -9.97 6.85
CA LYS A 15 0.44 -8.50 6.82
C LYS A 15 1.72 -7.94 6.23
N GLU A 16 2.86 -8.53 6.53
CA GLU A 16 4.13 -8.11 5.93
C GLU A 16 4.17 -8.41 4.42
N LEU A 17 3.63 -9.55 3.99
CA LEU A 17 3.51 -9.86 2.58
C LEU A 17 2.59 -8.87 1.85
N GLU A 18 1.46 -8.51 2.45
CA GLU A 18 0.56 -7.52 1.89
C GLU A 18 1.27 -6.18 1.68
N LYS A 19 2.04 -5.73 2.66
CA LYS A 19 2.82 -4.50 2.54
C LYS A 19 3.82 -4.57 1.38
N SER A 20 4.52 -5.69 1.25
CA SER A 20 5.48 -5.88 0.17
C SER A 20 4.81 -5.81 -1.20
N LEU A 21 3.65 -6.46 -1.35
CA LEU A 21 2.89 -6.43 -2.60
C LEU A 21 2.38 -5.03 -2.91
N VAL A 22 1.90 -4.30 -1.91
CA VAL A 22 1.42 -2.92 -2.10
C VAL A 22 2.57 -2.02 -2.54
N ILE A 23 3.73 -2.10 -1.89
CA ILE A 23 4.90 -1.30 -2.26
C ILE A 23 5.30 -1.57 -3.71
N THR A 24 5.39 -2.83 -4.10
CA THR A 24 5.76 -3.22 -5.46
C THR A 24 4.74 -2.72 -6.48
N THR A 25 3.46 -2.87 -6.20
CA THR A 25 2.38 -2.46 -7.09
C THR A 25 2.30 -0.95 -7.23
N LEU A 26 2.31 -0.21 -6.11
CA LEU A 26 2.15 1.25 -6.14
C LEU A 26 3.39 1.97 -6.66
N SER A 27 4.56 1.36 -6.57
CA SER A 27 5.79 1.92 -7.16
C SER A 27 5.90 1.65 -8.67
N GLU A 28 4.94 0.94 -9.24
CA GLU A 28 4.91 0.59 -10.68
C GLU A 28 6.16 -0.18 -11.11
N GLY A 29 6.67 -1.04 -10.22
CA GLY A 29 7.84 -1.85 -10.50
C GLY A 29 9.18 -1.17 -10.24
N ALA A 30 9.19 0.09 -9.81
CA ALA A 30 10.43 0.78 -9.44
C ALA A 30 11.09 0.15 -8.21
N ILE A 31 10.28 -0.39 -7.30
CA ILE A 31 10.75 -1.12 -6.12
C ILE A 31 10.30 -2.57 -6.28
N THR A 32 11.26 -3.49 -6.39
CA THR A 32 10.95 -4.91 -6.56
C THR A 32 10.74 -5.60 -5.21
N ILE A 33 10.19 -6.83 -5.26
CA ILE A 33 10.02 -7.64 -4.05
C ILE A 33 11.38 -7.91 -3.38
N THR A 34 12.42 -8.14 -4.18
CA THR A 34 13.78 -8.33 -3.66
C THR A 34 14.26 -7.09 -2.91
N ASP A 35 14.01 -5.90 -3.47
CA ASP A 35 14.36 -4.64 -2.82
C ASP A 35 13.64 -4.49 -1.49
N VAL A 36 12.35 -4.82 -1.44
CA VAL A 36 11.56 -4.74 -0.21
C VAL A 36 12.08 -5.73 0.83
N ASP A 37 12.43 -6.93 0.41
CA ASP A 37 12.97 -7.96 1.33
C ASP A 37 14.30 -7.54 1.95
N ASN A 38 15.08 -6.72 1.23
CA ASN A 38 16.36 -6.20 1.72
C ASN A 38 16.22 -4.94 2.57
N MET A 39 15.03 -4.36 2.66
CA MET A 39 14.79 -3.19 3.49
C MET A 39 14.63 -3.54 4.96
N SER A 40 15.02 -2.61 5.84
CA SER A 40 14.66 -2.71 7.25
C SER A 40 13.14 -2.57 7.42
N ILE A 41 12.63 -3.01 8.56
CA ILE A 41 11.20 -2.87 8.87
C ILE A 41 10.79 -1.39 8.88
N LEU A 42 11.65 -0.50 9.39
CA LEU A 42 11.37 0.94 9.43
C LEU A 42 11.27 1.51 8.01
N ASP A 43 12.19 1.15 7.13
CA ASP A 43 12.18 1.63 5.74
C ASP A 43 10.97 1.09 5.00
N ARG A 44 10.65 -0.18 5.18
CA ARG A 44 9.46 -0.80 4.57
C ARG A 44 8.19 -0.08 4.97
N ASN A 45 8.02 0.19 6.26
CA ASN A 45 6.85 0.90 6.77
C ASN A 45 6.78 2.33 6.23
N TYR A 46 7.92 3.00 6.10
CA TYR A 46 7.99 4.35 5.54
C TYR A 46 7.53 4.37 4.08
N TYR A 47 8.09 3.50 3.24
CA TYR A 47 7.70 3.43 1.83
C TYR A 47 6.24 3.04 1.66
N TYR A 48 5.77 2.09 2.46
CA TYR A 48 4.36 1.70 2.44
C TYR A 48 3.47 2.92 2.70
N LYS A 49 3.73 3.65 3.77
CA LYS A 49 2.93 4.82 4.14
C LYS A 49 2.95 5.89 3.05
N VAL A 50 4.12 6.23 2.54
CA VAL A 50 4.27 7.26 1.52
C VAL A 50 3.52 6.88 0.25
N LEU A 51 3.68 5.65 -0.22
CA LEU A 51 3.04 5.18 -1.45
C LEU A 51 1.52 5.11 -1.32
N VAL A 52 1.02 4.62 -0.18
CA VAL A 52 -0.42 4.57 0.08
C VAL A 52 -1.00 5.99 0.16
N ASP A 53 -0.32 6.91 0.85
CA ASP A 53 -0.78 8.29 0.96
C ASP A 53 -0.85 8.96 -0.42
N ARG A 54 0.15 8.75 -1.27
CA ARG A 54 0.15 9.27 -2.65
C ARG A 54 -0.96 8.67 -3.49
N HIS A 55 -1.19 7.38 -3.36
CA HIS A 55 -2.27 6.70 -4.07
C HIS A 55 -3.63 7.27 -3.67
N ASN A 56 -3.88 7.41 -2.38
CA ASN A 56 -5.13 7.97 -1.87
C ASN A 56 -5.33 9.41 -2.32
N GLU A 57 -4.27 10.21 -2.36
CA GLU A 57 -4.31 11.59 -2.84
C GLU A 57 -4.72 11.65 -4.32
N ARG A 58 -4.14 10.78 -5.16
CA ARG A 58 -4.50 10.70 -6.58
C ARG A 58 -5.96 10.30 -6.77
N GLN A 59 -6.44 9.32 -5.99
CA GLN A 59 -7.82 8.87 -6.06
C GLN A 59 -8.78 9.99 -5.66
N ARG A 60 -8.45 10.74 -4.62
CA ARG A 60 -9.24 11.89 -4.19
C ARG A 60 -9.34 12.94 -5.30
N LYS A 61 -8.23 13.30 -5.92
CA LYS A 61 -8.19 14.27 -7.00
C LYS A 61 -9.00 13.81 -8.22
N LEU A 62 -8.91 12.54 -8.57
CA LEU A 62 -9.70 11.98 -9.68
C LEU A 62 -11.20 12.07 -9.40
N LYS A 63 -11.62 11.76 -8.18
CA LYS A 63 -13.03 11.86 -7.78
C LYS A 63 -13.52 13.30 -7.83
N GLU A 64 -12.71 14.25 -7.39
CA GLU A 64 -13.04 15.67 -7.46
C GLU A 64 -13.21 16.13 -8.91
N GLN A 65 -12.31 15.74 -9.80
CA GLN A 65 -12.39 16.07 -11.22
C GLN A 65 -13.64 15.47 -11.86
N GLN A 66 -13.97 14.22 -11.55
CA GLN A 66 -15.18 13.58 -12.06
C GLN A 66 -16.44 14.29 -11.57
N ALA A 67 -16.48 14.68 -10.30
CA ALA A 67 -17.60 15.42 -9.74
C ALA A 67 -17.78 16.76 -10.46
N ILE A 68 -16.70 17.49 -10.73
CA ILE A 68 -16.74 18.75 -11.47
C ILE A 68 -17.23 18.53 -12.90
N SER A 69 -16.72 17.52 -13.60
CA SER A 69 -17.17 17.19 -14.95
C SER A 69 -18.65 16.84 -14.99
N ASN A 70 -19.13 16.08 -14.02
CA ASN A 70 -20.54 15.71 -13.95
C ASN A 70 -21.45 16.92 -13.69
N ARG A 71 -20.97 17.90 -12.91
CA ARG A 71 -21.73 19.13 -12.65
C ARG A 71 -21.86 20.03 -13.87
N LYS A 72 -20.88 19.97 -14.78
CA LYS A 72 -20.89 20.79 -16.00
C LYS A 72 -21.81 20.25 -17.10
N LYS A 73 -22.31 19.05 -16.91
CA LYS A 73 -23.30 18.49 -17.81
C LYS A 73 -24.69 18.92 -17.36
#